data_cf8ac268e12817249e250f6a6414a518
#
_entry.id   cf8ac268e12817249e250f6a6414a518
#
_cell.length_a   1.000
_cell.length_b   1.000
_cell.length_c   1.000
_cell.angle_alpha   90.00
_cell.angle_beta   90.00
_cell.angle_gamma   90.00
#
_symmetry.space_group_name_H-M   'P 1'
#
loop_
_entity.id
_entity.type
_entity.pdbx_description
1 polymer ?
#
loop_
_entity_poly.entity_id
_entity_poly.type
_entity_poly.pdbx_seq_one_letter_code
_entity_poly.pdbx_strand_id
1 'polypeptide(L)'
;FVARASAASPGFTLTPHNAPWVANICLRLDGVPLAIELAAARLRAFSPRQIAERLDDRFQLLTGGPRTAPARQQTLEAALDWSYTLLSAEEQQVFRQLTVFSGGWTLAAAEHVCAGAAQDLMLLLASLVEKSLVVVDRHHDETRYHCLETVRQYGAQLLAEAGATGPLRSRHLDYFTHWAEHADSQLSGPHQSAWLERFNLEHDNLRYALDWSLVAESSAKQGLRLAAACGFFWKIRGYLTEGLARLLAALEHCTDCEPAIIRAQALHRAG
;
A
#
# COMPACT_ATOMS: atom_id res chain seq x y z
N PHE A 1 -23.46 -3.99 -2.30
CA PHE A 1 -23.64 -2.63 -2.86
C PHE A 1 -25.04 -2.47 -3.46
N VAL A 2 -25.45 -3.27 -4.48
CA VAL A 2 -26.71 -3.08 -5.22
C VAL A 2 -27.94 -3.04 -4.30
N ALA A 3 -28.09 -3.99 -3.37
CA ALA A 3 -29.22 -4.02 -2.42
C ALA A 3 -29.31 -2.72 -1.58
N ARG A 4 -28.16 -2.21 -1.09
CA ARG A 4 -28.10 -0.96 -0.33
C ARG A 4 -28.31 0.27 -1.20
N ALA A 5 -27.82 0.22 -2.43
CA ALA A 5 -28.01 1.27 -3.44
C ALA A 5 -29.48 1.46 -3.81
N SER A 6 -30.21 0.36 -4.07
CA SER A 6 -31.64 0.40 -4.36
C SER A 6 -32.49 0.91 -3.17
N ALA A 7 -32.07 0.58 -1.94
CA ALA A 7 -32.72 1.12 -0.74
C ALA A 7 -32.41 2.63 -0.53
N ALA A 8 -31.21 3.09 -0.87
CA ALA A 8 -30.81 4.48 -0.71
C ALA A 8 -31.35 5.40 -1.83
N SER A 9 -31.43 4.90 -3.06
CA SER A 9 -31.88 5.63 -4.25
C SER A 9 -32.93 4.78 -4.98
N PRO A 10 -34.23 5.01 -4.73
CA PRO A 10 -35.31 4.31 -5.43
C PRO A 10 -35.15 4.49 -6.95
N GLY A 11 -35.11 3.39 -7.69
CA GLY A 11 -34.88 3.40 -9.14
C GLY A 11 -33.44 3.07 -9.56
N PHE A 12 -32.49 2.96 -8.63
CA PHE A 12 -31.16 2.47 -8.97
C PHE A 12 -31.25 0.98 -9.38
N THR A 13 -30.74 0.71 -10.58
CA THR A 13 -30.58 -0.65 -11.11
C THR A 13 -29.16 -0.85 -11.63
N LEU A 14 -28.63 -2.04 -11.48
CA LEU A 14 -27.34 -2.40 -12.06
C LEU A 14 -27.51 -2.57 -13.58
N THR A 15 -26.75 -1.86 -14.37
CA THR A 15 -26.76 -1.89 -15.83
C THR A 15 -25.37 -2.17 -16.37
N PRO A 16 -25.20 -2.64 -17.62
CA PRO A 16 -23.88 -2.78 -18.23
C PRO A 16 -23.04 -1.49 -18.22
N HIS A 17 -23.69 -0.33 -18.22
CA HIS A 17 -23.02 0.96 -18.20
C HIS A 17 -22.44 1.33 -16.83
N ASN A 18 -23.13 1.01 -15.73
CA ASN A 18 -22.69 1.36 -14.38
C ASN A 18 -21.97 0.22 -13.64
N ALA A 19 -22.10 -1.02 -14.13
CA ALA A 19 -21.49 -2.21 -13.49
C ALA A 19 -19.97 -2.10 -13.29
N PRO A 20 -19.17 -1.59 -14.25
CA PRO A 20 -17.73 -1.41 -14.06
C PRO A 20 -17.40 -0.46 -12.90
N TRP A 21 -18.16 0.62 -12.74
CA TRP A 21 -17.99 1.58 -11.65
C TRP A 21 -18.36 0.99 -10.29
N VAL A 22 -19.47 0.24 -10.25
CA VAL A 22 -19.92 -0.46 -9.02
C VAL A 22 -18.90 -1.51 -8.60
N ALA A 23 -18.35 -2.28 -9.53
CA ALA A 23 -17.29 -3.25 -9.27
C ALA A 23 -16.02 -2.57 -8.75
N ASN A 24 -15.61 -1.46 -9.37
CA ASN A 24 -14.46 -0.66 -8.94
C ASN A 24 -14.65 -0.11 -7.52
N ILE A 25 -15.84 0.42 -7.19
CA ILE A 25 -16.16 0.89 -5.83
C ILE A 25 -16.01 -0.25 -4.82
N CYS A 26 -16.60 -1.42 -5.08
CA CYS A 26 -16.52 -2.55 -4.17
C CYS A 26 -15.08 -3.05 -3.98
N LEU A 27 -14.30 -3.11 -5.05
CA LEU A 27 -12.90 -3.51 -5.02
C LEU A 27 -12.06 -2.53 -4.19
N ARG A 28 -12.21 -1.22 -4.45
CA ARG A 28 -11.45 -0.17 -3.74
C ARG A 28 -11.86 0.01 -2.28
N LEU A 29 -13.00 -0.50 -1.88
CA LEU A 29 -13.47 -0.55 -0.49
C LEU A 29 -13.19 -1.91 0.17
N ASP A 30 -12.37 -2.76 -0.44
CA ASP A 30 -11.89 -4.05 0.07
C ASP A 30 -13.04 -4.99 0.50
N GLY A 31 -14.24 -4.80 -0.04
CA GLY A 31 -15.42 -5.56 0.38
C GLY A 31 -15.95 -5.21 1.78
N VAL A 32 -15.43 -4.19 2.45
CA VAL A 32 -15.82 -3.80 3.82
C VAL A 32 -17.30 -3.41 3.85
N PRO A 33 -18.18 -4.15 4.57
CA PRO A 33 -19.63 -3.93 4.51
C PRO A 33 -20.05 -2.51 4.87
N LEU A 34 -19.51 -1.94 5.94
CA LEU A 34 -19.81 -0.57 6.35
C LEU A 34 -19.42 0.46 5.30
N ALA A 35 -18.22 0.32 4.72
CA ALA A 35 -17.75 1.21 3.67
C ALA A 35 -18.64 1.14 2.41
N ILE A 36 -19.05 -0.09 2.03
CA ILE A 36 -19.96 -0.32 0.91
C ILE A 36 -21.34 0.29 1.17
N GLU A 37 -21.88 0.19 2.39
CA GLU A 37 -23.15 0.80 2.77
C GLU A 37 -23.09 2.33 2.71
N LEU A 38 -22.03 2.92 3.24
CA LEU A 38 -21.80 4.36 3.21
C LEU A 38 -21.64 4.88 1.78
N ALA A 39 -20.91 4.17 0.93
CA ALA A 39 -20.77 4.50 -0.49
C ALA A 39 -22.11 4.40 -1.24
N ALA A 40 -22.89 3.35 -0.99
CA ALA A 40 -24.20 3.18 -1.59
C ALA A 40 -25.19 4.30 -1.19
N ALA A 41 -25.13 4.79 0.04
CA ALA A 41 -25.92 5.92 0.51
C ALA A 41 -25.63 7.22 -0.26
N ARG A 42 -24.42 7.37 -0.81
CA ARG A 42 -24.03 8.54 -1.63
C ARG A 42 -24.68 8.60 -3.00
N LEU A 43 -25.27 7.52 -3.48
CA LEU A 43 -26.05 7.51 -4.73
C LEU A 43 -27.26 8.45 -4.71
N ARG A 44 -27.66 8.96 -3.56
CA ARG A 44 -28.66 10.04 -3.47
C ARG A 44 -28.19 11.34 -4.09
N ALA A 45 -26.89 11.59 -4.14
CA ALA A 45 -26.31 12.85 -4.59
C ALA A 45 -25.29 12.68 -5.73
N PHE A 46 -24.72 11.49 -5.92
CA PHE A 46 -23.64 11.25 -6.87
C PHE A 46 -23.91 10.00 -7.71
N SER A 47 -23.43 9.99 -8.95
CA SER A 47 -23.43 8.79 -9.79
C SER A 47 -22.36 7.79 -9.34
N PRO A 48 -22.49 6.47 -9.68
CA PRO A 48 -21.44 5.47 -9.39
C PRO A 48 -20.05 5.90 -9.88
N ARG A 49 -19.96 6.51 -11.05
CA ARG A 49 -18.71 7.04 -11.61
C ARG A 49 -18.10 8.11 -10.71
N GLN A 50 -18.89 9.11 -10.31
CA GLN A 50 -18.44 10.21 -9.46
C GLN A 50 -17.98 9.70 -8.07
N ILE A 51 -18.63 8.67 -7.53
CA ILE A 51 -18.21 8.02 -6.28
C ILE A 51 -16.86 7.35 -6.50
N ALA A 52 -16.71 6.52 -7.55
CA ALA A 52 -15.46 5.84 -7.85
C ALA A 52 -14.28 6.81 -8.01
N GLU A 53 -14.47 7.91 -8.74
CA GLU A 53 -13.44 8.95 -8.98
C GLU A 53 -13.00 9.69 -7.70
N ARG A 54 -13.83 9.69 -6.64
CA ARG A 54 -13.55 10.39 -5.37
C ARG A 54 -13.15 9.45 -4.22
N LEU A 55 -13.01 8.17 -4.46
CA LEU A 55 -12.62 7.21 -3.40
C LEU A 55 -11.18 7.36 -2.91
N ASP A 56 -10.35 8.21 -3.51
CA ASP A 56 -9.02 8.53 -2.98
C ASP A 56 -9.11 9.28 -1.66
N ASP A 57 -10.16 10.10 -1.49
CA ASP A 57 -10.52 10.75 -0.22
C ASP A 57 -11.76 10.09 0.40
N ARG A 58 -11.64 8.79 0.69
CA ARG A 58 -12.77 7.96 1.13
C ARG A 58 -13.33 8.35 2.49
N PHE A 59 -12.51 8.88 3.38
CA PHE A 59 -12.98 9.30 4.70
C PHE A 59 -13.90 10.50 4.62
N GLN A 60 -13.62 11.49 3.79
CA GLN A 60 -14.53 12.61 3.53
C GLN A 60 -15.80 12.17 2.79
N LEU A 61 -15.65 11.24 1.85
CA LEU A 61 -16.79 10.74 1.07
C LEU A 61 -17.72 9.87 1.92
N LEU A 62 -17.17 8.99 2.77
CA LEU A 62 -17.91 7.96 3.50
C LEU A 62 -18.36 8.44 4.90
N THR A 63 -19.07 9.56 4.94
CA THR A 63 -19.75 10.12 6.12
C THR A 63 -21.27 9.87 6.06
N GLY A 64 -22.00 10.07 7.13
CA GLY A 64 -23.48 10.11 7.11
C GLY A 64 -24.18 8.77 7.11
N GLY A 65 -23.72 7.81 7.91
CA GLY A 65 -24.45 6.62 8.29
C GLY A 65 -25.78 6.93 8.99
N PRO A 66 -26.62 5.90 9.31
CA PRO A 66 -27.92 6.09 9.95
C PRO A 66 -27.78 6.91 11.24
N ARG A 67 -28.51 8.01 11.37
CA ARG A 67 -28.48 8.88 12.57
C ARG A 67 -28.85 8.16 13.88
N THR A 68 -29.56 7.05 13.78
CA THR A 68 -29.95 6.21 14.91
C THR A 68 -28.89 5.17 15.30
N ALA A 69 -27.85 4.99 14.49
CA ALA A 69 -26.75 4.07 14.79
C ALA A 69 -25.79 4.68 15.84
N PRO A 70 -25.07 3.84 16.62
CA PRO A 70 -23.98 4.30 17.46
C PRO A 70 -22.98 5.15 16.67
N ALA A 71 -22.37 6.15 17.32
CA ALA A 71 -21.44 7.09 16.65
C ALA A 71 -20.36 6.39 15.83
N ARG A 72 -19.79 5.28 16.34
CA ARG A 72 -18.80 4.42 15.67
C ARG A 72 -19.27 3.80 14.33
N GLN A 73 -20.57 3.77 14.09
CA GLN A 73 -21.15 3.20 12.85
C GLN A 73 -21.68 4.29 11.91
N GLN A 74 -21.57 5.55 12.29
CA GLN A 74 -22.05 6.65 11.47
C GLN A 74 -21.07 7.04 10.37
N THR A 75 -19.78 6.82 10.60
CA THR A 75 -18.74 7.02 9.60
C THR A 75 -17.74 5.86 9.64
N LEU A 76 -17.04 5.65 8.54
CA LEU A 76 -15.97 4.65 8.47
C LEU A 76 -14.81 5.03 9.40
N GLU A 77 -14.46 6.31 9.44
CA GLU A 77 -13.42 6.85 10.31
C GLU A 77 -13.73 6.58 11.78
N ALA A 78 -14.95 6.89 12.25
CA ALA A 78 -15.36 6.64 13.63
C ALA A 78 -15.30 5.15 14.03
N ALA A 79 -15.54 4.23 13.08
CA ALA A 79 -15.40 2.80 13.33
C ALA A 79 -13.93 2.38 13.49
N LEU A 80 -13.05 2.96 12.68
CA LEU A 80 -11.59 2.72 12.78
C LEU A 80 -11.00 3.37 14.03
N ASP A 81 -11.39 4.61 14.36
CA ASP A 81 -11.01 5.30 15.60
C ASP A 81 -11.34 4.47 16.82
N TRP A 82 -12.56 3.95 16.87
CA TRP A 82 -12.98 3.09 17.97
C TRP A 82 -12.12 1.83 18.08
N SER A 83 -11.82 1.16 16.95
CA SER A 83 -10.95 -0.01 16.92
C SER A 83 -9.51 0.34 17.34
N TYR A 84 -9.01 1.48 16.91
CA TYR A 84 -7.67 1.98 17.24
C TYR A 84 -7.54 2.34 18.72
N THR A 85 -8.57 2.92 19.36
CA THR A 85 -8.55 3.25 20.79
C THR A 85 -8.51 2.01 21.70
N LEU A 86 -8.87 0.83 21.20
CA LEU A 86 -8.76 -0.44 21.93
C LEU A 86 -7.36 -1.06 21.88
N LEU A 87 -6.45 -0.49 21.10
CA LEU A 87 -5.08 -0.95 21.00
C LEU A 87 -4.24 -0.43 22.19
N SER A 88 -3.28 -1.24 22.64
CA SER A 88 -2.23 -0.75 23.54
C SER A 88 -1.34 0.30 22.84
N ALA A 89 -0.57 1.06 23.60
CA ALA A 89 0.34 2.06 23.02
C ALA A 89 1.37 1.43 22.05
N GLU A 90 1.86 0.23 22.36
CA GLU A 90 2.79 -0.51 21.52
C GLU A 90 2.12 -1.00 20.23
N GLU A 91 0.90 -1.55 20.32
CA GLU A 91 0.11 -1.95 19.17
C GLU A 91 -0.22 -0.76 18.26
N GLN A 92 -0.60 0.38 18.82
CA GLN A 92 -0.85 1.61 18.07
C GLN A 92 0.39 2.07 17.32
N GLN A 93 1.56 2.01 17.96
CA GLN A 93 2.83 2.38 17.34
C GLN A 93 3.16 1.44 16.17
N VAL A 94 3.09 0.13 16.37
CA VAL A 94 3.35 -0.87 15.33
C VAL A 94 2.34 -0.74 14.20
N PHE A 95 1.05 -0.63 14.51
CA PHE A 95 0.00 -0.46 13.51
C PHE A 95 0.29 0.72 12.57
N ARG A 96 0.59 1.92 13.13
CA ARG A 96 0.95 3.08 12.32
C ARG A 96 2.17 2.83 11.42
N GLN A 97 3.18 2.13 11.93
CA GLN A 97 4.40 1.84 11.16
C GLN A 97 4.14 0.85 10.02
N LEU A 98 3.31 -0.17 10.24
CA LEU A 98 2.97 -1.16 9.21
C LEU A 98 2.25 -0.55 8.00
N THR A 99 1.62 0.61 8.14
CA THR A 99 0.92 1.28 7.03
C THR A 99 1.85 1.87 5.96
N VAL A 100 3.17 1.85 6.18
CA VAL A 100 4.15 2.23 5.16
C VAL A 100 4.22 1.22 4.01
N PHE A 101 3.86 -0.03 4.26
CA PHE A 101 3.87 -1.06 3.24
C PHE A 101 2.70 -0.90 2.27
N SER A 102 2.97 -1.13 0.98
CA SER A 102 1.99 -1.17 -0.10
C SER A 102 1.95 -2.58 -0.69
N GLY A 103 0.76 -3.19 -0.78
CA GLY A 103 0.62 -4.56 -1.31
C GLY A 103 1.01 -5.70 -0.36
N GLY A 104 1.28 -5.39 0.91
CA GLY A 104 1.62 -6.38 1.93
C GLY A 104 3.11 -6.50 2.24
N TRP A 105 3.46 -7.35 3.22
CA TRP A 105 4.83 -7.52 3.70
C TRP A 105 5.07 -8.91 4.30
N THR A 106 6.33 -9.28 4.48
CA THR A 106 6.78 -10.44 5.25
C THR A 106 7.12 -10.03 6.68
N LEU A 107 7.20 -10.99 7.60
CA LEU A 107 7.65 -10.70 8.97
C LEU A 107 9.04 -10.05 8.98
N ALA A 108 9.97 -10.56 8.18
CA ALA A 108 11.33 -10.01 8.07
C ALA A 108 11.34 -8.53 7.60
N ALA A 109 10.48 -8.17 6.65
CA ALA A 109 10.33 -6.78 6.22
C ALA A 109 9.82 -5.89 7.37
N ALA A 110 8.80 -6.37 8.10
CA ALA A 110 8.25 -5.65 9.25
C ALA A 110 9.28 -5.47 10.38
N GLU A 111 10.05 -6.50 10.71
CA GLU A 111 11.11 -6.43 11.74
C GLU A 111 12.18 -5.39 11.39
N HIS A 112 12.58 -5.32 10.12
CA HIS A 112 13.57 -4.33 9.68
C HIS A 112 13.00 -2.90 9.67
N VAL A 113 11.84 -2.71 9.08
CA VAL A 113 11.25 -1.37 8.87
C VAL A 113 10.69 -0.80 10.17
N CYS A 114 10.05 -1.63 11.00
CA CYS A 114 9.49 -1.23 12.29
C CYS A 114 10.50 -1.37 13.45
N ALA A 115 11.80 -1.52 13.16
CA ALA A 115 12.83 -1.66 14.18
C ALA A 115 12.74 -0.57 15.26
N GLY A 116 12.81 -0.99 16.53
CA GLY A 116 12.67 -0.12 17.70
C GLY A 116 11.24 0.13 18.16
N ALA A 117 10.23 -0.46 17.50
CA ALA A 117 8.83 -0.30 17.92
C ALA A 117 8.45 -1.20 19.11
N ALA A 118 8.98 -2.42 19.17
CA ALA A 118 8.69 -3.36 20.26
C ALA A 118 9.71 -4.50 20.33
N GLN A 119 9.85 -5.09 21.54
CA GLN A 119 10.73 -6.26 21.74
C GLN A 119 10.15 -7.55 21.11
N ASP A 120 8.84 -7.60 20.84
CA ASP A 120 8.16 -8.79 20.29
C ASP A 120 7.14 -8.40 19.22
N LEU A 121 7.66 -8.04 18.03
CA LEU A 121 6.83 -7.66 16.89
C LEU A 121 5.88 -8.78 16.46
N MET A 122 6.30 -10.04 16.59
CA MET A 122 5.47 -11.19 16.19
C MET A 122 4.20 -11.30 17.03
N LEU A 123 4.28 -11.08 18.36
CA LEU A 123 3.10 -11.09 19.23
C LEU A 123 2.17 -9.91 18.93
N LEU A 124 2.73 -8.73 18.67
CA LEU A 124 1.93 -7.55 18.32
C LEU A 124 1.24 -7.73 16.96
N LEU A 125 1.91 -8.32 15.97
CA LEU A 125 1.28 -8.68 14.70
C LEU A 125 0.13 -9.68 14.89
N ALA A 126 0.33 -10.70 15.72
CA ALA A 126 -0.73 -11.68 16.02
C ALA A 126 -1.94 -10.99 16.65
N SER A 127 -1.74 -10.07 17.59
CA SER A 127 -2.82 -9.30 18.19
C SER A 127 -3.55 -8.40 17.18
N LEU A 128 -2.81 -7.72 16.28
CA LEU A 128 -3.41 -6.90 15.23
C LEU A 128 -4.23 -7.75 14.23
N VAL A 129 -3.81 -8.99 13.97
CA VAL A 129 -4.57 -9.95 13.15
C VAL A 129 -5.86 -10.36 13.86
N GLU A 130 -5.82 -10.70 15.16
CA GLU A 130 -7.00 -11.03 15.95
C GLU A 130 -8.02 -9.88 15.98
N LYS A 131 -7.52 -8.64 16.00
CA LYS A 131 -8.33 -7.41 15.94
C LYS A 131 -8.76 -7.02 14.53
N SER A 132 -8.45 -7.82 13.52
CA SER A 132 -8.81 -7.61 12.11
C SER A 132 -8.29 -6.30 11.49
N LEU A 133 -7.21 -5.74 12.03
CA LEU A 133 -6.49 -4.59 11.45
C LEU A 133 -5.39 -5.01 10.48
N VAL A 134 -4.93 -6.26 10.60
CA VAL A 134 -4.00 -6.91 9.69
C VAL A 134 -4.61 -8.22 9.20
N VAL A 135 -4.45 -8.51 7.93
CA VAL A 135 -4.89 -9.75 7.30
C VAL A 135 -3.67 -10.62 7.01
N VAL A 136 -3.83 -11.93 7.14
CA VAL A 136 -2.78 -12.91 6.87
C VAL A 136 -3.11 -13.65 5.59
N ASP A 137 -2.19 -13.61 4.63
CA ASP A 137 -2.22 -14.41 3.42
C ASP A 137 -1.19 -15.55 3.53
N ARG A 138 -1.68 -16.76 3.39
CA ARG A 138 -0.84 -17.96 3.35
C ARG A 138 -0.69 -18.41 1.91
N HIS A 139 0.35 -17.92 1.25
CA HIS A 139 0.71 -18.34 -0.10
C HIS A 139 1.94 -19.27 -0.04
N HIS A 140 1.75 -20.54 -0.39
CA HIS A 140 2.83 -21.55 -0.41
C HIS A 140 3.54 -21.65 0.96
N ASP A 141 4.85 -21.51 0.99
CA ASP A 141 5.66 -21.70 2.21
C ASP A 141 5.92 -20.37 2.98
N GLU A 142 5.44 -19.23 2.50
CA GLU A 142 5.71 -17.92 3.10
C GLU A 142 4.43 -17.25 3.59
N THR A 143 4.43 -16.84 4.86
CA THR A 143 3.33 -16.06 5.43
C THR A 143 3.51 -14.59 5.09
N ARG A 144 2.50 -14.00 4.48
CA ARG A 144 2.45 -12.56 4.18
C ARG A 144 1.34 -11.90 4.97
N TYR A 145 1.53 -10.64 5.25
CA TYR A 145 0.59 -9.78 5.97
C TYR A 145 0.22 -8.59 5.10
N HIS A 146 -1.00 -8.10 5.22
CA HIS A 146 -1.39 -6.83 4.60
C HIS A 146 -2.46 -6.12 5.42
N CYS A 147 -2.57 -4.82 5.27
CA CYS A 147 -3.74 -4.06 5.72
C CYS A 147 -4.72 -3.92 4.55
N LEU A 148 -6.01 -3.98 4.86
CA LEU A 148 -7.00 -3.49 3.90
C LEU A 148 -6.68 -2.03 3.58
N GLU A 149 -6.84 -1.62 2.33
CA GLU A 149 -6.42 -0.28 1.89
C GLU A 149 -7.06 0.85 2.70
N THR A 150 -8.31 0.66 3.12
CA THR A 150 -9.01 1.59 4.01
C THR A 150 -8.34 1.72 5.37
N VAL A 151 -7.92 0.59 5.96
CA VAL A 151 -7.22 0.53 7.25
C VAL A 151 -5.81 1.13 7.12
N ARG A 152 -5.12 0.82 6.01
CA ARG A 152 -3.80 1.37 5.69
C ARG A 152 -3.81 2.89 5.58
N GLN A 153 -4.79 3.47 4.87
CA GLN A 153 -4.91 4.93 4.72
C GLN A 153 -5.18 5.61 6.06
N TYR A 154 -6.07 5.04 6.88
CA TYR A 154 -6.32 5.55 8.23
C TYR A 154 -5.05 5.57 9.08
N GLY A 155 -4.31 4.47 9.14
CA GLY A 155 -3.07 4.42 9.92
C GLY A 155 -1.94 5.27 9.33
N ALA A 156 -1.89 5.46 8.00
CA ALA A 156 -0.94 6.37 7.35
C ALA A 156 -1.22 7.84 7.70
N GLN A 157 -2.49 8.23 7.84
CA GLN A 157 -2.86 9.55 8.35
C GLN A 157 -2.38 9.76 9.78
N LEU A 158 -2.62 8.79 10.68
CA LEU A 158 -2.12 8.84 12.06
C LEU A 158 -0.58 8.88 12.14
N LEU A 159 0.11 8.17 11.23
CA LEU A 159 1.56 8.22 11.12
C LEU A 159 2.06 9.62 10.71
N ALA A 160 1.37 10.26 9.78
CA ALA A 160 1.68 11.62 9.32
C ALA A 160 1.46 12.66 10.44
N GLU A 161 0.35 12.56 11.17
CA GLU A 161 0.04 13.40 12.34
C GLU A 161 1.09 13.26 13.44
N ALA A 162 1.67 12.06 13.61
CA ALA A 162 2.76 11.80 14.54
C ALA A 162 4.14 12.31 14.05
N GLY A 163 4.25 12.87 12.85
CA GLY A 163 5.50 13.37 12.26
C GLY A 163 6.55 12.28 11.94
N ALA A 164 6.17 10.99 11.95
CA ALA A 164 7.09 9.87 11.86
C ALA A 164 7.25 9.29 10.44
N THR A 165 6.59 9.88 9.44
CA THR A 165 6.54 9.37 8.06
C THR A 165 7.90 9.32 7.38
N GLY A 166 8.70 10.40 7.47
CA GLY A 166 9.98 10.51 6.78
C GLY A 166 11.00 9.43 7.19
N PRO A 167 11.33 9.31 8.49
CA PRO A 167 12.26 8.28 8.96
C PRO A 167 11.80 6.85 8.63
N LEU A 168 10.49 6.59 8.68
CA LEU A 168 9.95 5.28 8.39
C LEU A 168 10.04 4.94 6.89
N ARG A 169 9.71 5.89 6.01
CA ARG A 169 9.86 5.73 4.56
C ARG A 169 11.32 5.53 4.15
N SER A 170 12.26 6.18 4.83
CA SER A 170 13.68 5.97 4.57
C SER A 170 14.13 4.55 4.94
N ARG A 171 13.66 3.99 6.07
CA ARG A 171 13.92 2.58 6.42
C ARG A 171 13.27 1.60 5.45
N HIS A 172 12.05 1.91 4.99
CA HIS A 172 11.36 1.12 3.97
C HIS A 172 12.16 1.11 2.65
N LEU A 173 12.62 2.27 2.18
CA LEU A 173 13.48 2.37 1.00
C LEU A 173 14.79 1.59 1.19
N ASP A 174 15.42 1.70 2.36
CA ASP A 174 16.67 0.98 2.65
C ASP A 174 16.46 -0.55 2.57
N TYR A 175 15.44 -1.06 3.22
CA TYR A 175 15.11 -2.48 3.17
C TYR A 175 14.87 -2.95 1.74
N PHE A 176 14.00 -2.27 0.99
CA PHE A 176 13.66 -2.70 -0.36
C PHE A 176 14.79 -2.50 -1.38
N THR A 177 15.71 -1.57 -1.13
CA THR A 177 16.93 -1.46 -1.94
C THR A 177 17.81 -2.70 -1.78
N HIS A 178 18.12 -3.10 -0.55
CA HIS A 178 18.92 -4.29 -0.29
C HIS A 178 18.23 -5.57 -0.76
N TRP A 179 16.92 -5.66 -0.54
CA TRP A 179 16.12 -6.79 -1.00
C TRP A 179 16.16 -6.92 -2.53
N ALA A 180 15.98 -5.81 -3.27
CA ALA A 180 15.97 -5.82 -4.73
C ALA A 180 17.34 -6.15 -5.32
N GLU A 181 18.44 -5.63 -4.74
CA GLU A 181 19.80 -5.96 -5.15
C GLU A 181 20.11 -7.46 -4.97
N HIS A 182 19.70 -8.02 -3.84
CA HIS A 182 19.81 -9.46 -3.62
C HIS A 182 18.96 -10.24 -4.63
N ALA A 183 17.72 -9.86 -4.83
CA ALA A 183 16.80 -10.52 -5.74
C ALA A 183 17.26 -10.44 -7.22
N ASP A 184 17.79 -9.28 -7.67
CA ASP A 184 18.38 -9.13 -9.03
C ASP A 184 19.51 -10.13 -9.26
N SER A 185 20.36 -10.37 -8.27
CA SER A 185 21.46 -11.34 -8.37
C SER A 185 20.97 -12.78 -8.60
N GLN A 186 19.74 -13.10 -8.19
CA GLN A 186 19.13 -14.41 -8.34
C GLN A 186 18.38 -14.59 -9.68
N LEU A 187 18.11 -13.50 -10.40
CA LEU A 187 17.34 -13.55 -11.64
C LEU A 187 18.10 -14.17 -12.82
N SER A 188 19.41 -14.37 -12.70
CA SER A 188 20.23 -15.09 -13.70
C SER A 188 20.48 -16.56 -13.35
N GLY A 189 19.88 -17.05 -12.24
CA GLY A 189 20.10 -18.39 -11.71
C GLY A 189 18.96 -19.39 -11.99
N PRO A 190 19.10 -20.62 -11.48
CA PRO A 190 18.12 -21.70 -11.68
C PRO A 190 16.76 -21.42 -11.02
N HIS A 191 16.68 -20.49 -10.10
CA HIS A 191 15.47 -20.11 -9.38
C HIS A 191 14.82 -18.82 -9.92
N GLN A 192 15.14 -18.41 -11.16
CA GLN A 192 14.64 -17.17 -11.79
C GLN A 192 13.12 -17.01 -11.68
N SER A 193 12.35 -18.06 -11.97
CA SER A 193 10.88 -17.99 -11.94
C SER A 193 10.36 -17.66 -10.54
N ALA A 194 10.90 -18.30 -9.50
CA ALA A 194 10.49 -18.06 -8.12
C ALA A 194 10.83 -16.62 -7.69
N TRP A 195 11.99 -16.10 -8.08
CA TRP A 195 12.37 -14.72 -7.77
C TRP A 195 11.56 -13.68 -8.54
N LEU A 196 11.17 -13.97 -9.78
CA LEU A 196 10.24 -13.12 -10.54
C LEU A 196 8.87 -13.05 -9.88
N GLU A 197 8.36 -14.14 -9.30
CA GLU A 197 7.11 -14.11 -8.54
C GLU A 197 7.26 -13.29 -7.24
N ARG A 198 8.38 -13.43 -6.53
CA ARG A 198 8.69 -12.60 -5.37
C ARG A 198 8.76 -11.11 -5.73
N PHE A 199 9.40 -10.75 -6.84
CA PHE A 199 9.39 -9.39 -7.35
C PHE A 199 7.99 -8.86 -7.61
N ASN A 200 7.10 -9.68 -8.20
CA ASN A 200 5.70 -9.30 -8.41
C ASN A 200 4.98 -9.00 -7.10
N LEU A 201 5.20 -9.84 -6.07
CA LEU A 201 4.59 -9.65 -4.75
C LEU A 201 5.06 -8.37 -4.06
N GLU A 202 6.30 -7.94 -4.30
CA GLU A 202 6.87 -6.73 -3.72
C GLU A 202 6.75 -5.49 -4.63
N HIS A 203 6.18 -5.63 -5.82
CA HIS A 203 6.20 -4.56 -6.84
C HIS A 203 5.60 -3.24 -6.34
N ASP A 204 4.53 -3.28 -5.57
CA ASP A 204 3.92 -2.07 -5.01
C ASP A 204 4.78 -1.43 -3.91
N ASN A 205 5.48 -2.24 -3.11
CA ASN A 205 6.47 -1.74 -2.14
C ASN A 205 7.65 -1.08 -2.85
N LEU A 206 8.15 -1.70 -3.94
CA LEU A 206 9.25 -1.15 -4.74
C LEU A 206 8.87 0.19 -5.39
N ARG A 207 7.65 0.28 -5.94
CA ARG A 207 7.10 1.53 -6.46
C ARG A 207 7.03 2.62 -5.39
N TYR A 208 6.50 2.28 -4.23
CA TYR A 208 6.35 3.22 -3.13
C TYR A 208 7.69 3.71 -2.58
N ALA A 209 8.70 2.83 -2.53
CA ALA A 209 10.07 3.17 -2.16
C ALA A 209 10.72 4.10 -3.19
N LEU A 210 10.56 3.83 -4.50
CA LEU A 210 11.05 4.67 -5.58
C LEU A 210 10.41 6.06 -5.56
N ASP A 211 9.09 6.15 -5.33
CA ASP A 211 8.39 7.44 -5.24
C ASP A 211 8.94 8.29 -4.07
N TRP A 212 9.26 7.66 -2.95
CA TRP A 212 9.91 8.36 -1.82
C TRP A 212 11.31 8.87 -2.16
N SER A 213 12.10 8.10 -2.89
CA SER A 213 13.46 8.46 -3.25
C SER A 213 13.55 9.71 -4.13
N LEU A 214 12.47 10.07 -4.83
CA LEU A 214 12.38 11.29 -5.65
C LEU A 214 11.97 12.52 -4.84
N VAL A 215 11.44 12.35 -3.62
CA VAL A 215 11.02 13.46 -2.75
C VAL A 215 12.10 13.83 -1.75
N ALA A 216 12.83 12.84 -1.21
CA ALA A 216 13.85 13.03 -0.19
C ALA A 216 15.23 13.10 -0.82
N GLU A 217 15.82 14.30 -0.91
CA GLU A 217 17.14 14.54 -1.54
C GLU A 217 18.23 13.58 -1.02
N SER A 218 18.25 13.30 0.28
CA SER A 218 19.18 12.35 0.88
C SER A 218 19.04 10.92 0.40
N SER A 219 17.95 10.59 -0.28
CA SER A 219 17.58 9.24 -0.73
C SER A 219 17.86 8.99 -2.22
N ALA A 220 18.31 9.99 -2.97
CA ALA A 220 18.51 9.90 -4.42
C ALA A 220 19.44 8.75 -4.83
N LYS A 221 20.56 8.54 -4.11
CA LYS A 221 21.48 7.43 -4.36
C LYS A 221 20.85 6.06 -4.15
N GLN A 222 20.05 5.90 -3.10
CA GLN A 222 19.31 4.65 -2.83
C GLN A 222 18.26 4.41 -3.89
N GLY A 223 17.53 5.46 -4.32
CA GLY A 223 16.56 5.38 -5.40
C GLY A 223 17.17 4.90 -6.71
N LEU A 224 18.35 5.41 -7.07
CA LEU A 224 19.07 4.96 -8.27
C LEU A 224 19.50 3.49 -8.17
N ARG A 225 20.00 3.05 -7.01
CA ARG A 225 20.36 1.64 -6.75
C ARG A 225 19.12 0.75 -6.89
N LEU A 226 18.00 1.12 -6.26
CA LEU A 226 16.76 0.39 -6.33
C LEU A 226 16.23 0.29 -7.77
N ALA A 227 16.21 1.40 -8.52
CA ALA A 227 15.78 1.42 -9.92
C ALA A 227 16.64 0.51 -10.79
N ALA A 228 17.99 0.57 -10.62
CA ALA A 228 18.90 -0.29 -11.34
C ALA A 228 18.68 -1.78 -11.05
N ALA A 229 18.45 -2.14 -9.78
CA ALA A 229 18.16 -3.51 -9.38
C ALA A 229 16.81 -4.04 -9.93
N CYS A 230 15.82 -3.17 -10.09
CA CYS A 230 14.53 -3.55 -10.68
C CYS A 230 14.57 -3.69 -12.22
N GLY A 231 15.61 -3.17 -12.89
CA GLY A 231 15.66 -3.05 -14.37
C GLY A 231 15.49 -4.38 -15.10
N PHE A 232 16.11 -5.46 -14.64
CA PHE A 232 15.99 -6.78 -15.28
C PHE A 232 14.60 -7.39 -15.06
N PHE A 233 14.01 -7.24 -13.88
CA PHE A 233 12.65 -7.64 -13.59
C PHE A 233 11.65 -6.94 -14.53
N TRP A 234 11.72 -5.62 -14.68
CA TRP A 234 10.85 -4.86 -15.58
C TRP A 234 10.97 -5.33 -17.03
N LYS A 235 12.20 -5.62 -17.47
CA LYS A 235 12.45 -6.14 -18.83
C LYS A 235 11.78 -7.49 -19.06
N ILE A 236 11.92 -8.44 -18.15
CA ILE A 236 11.36 -9.79 -18.30
C ILE A 236 9.83 -9.79 -18.21
N ARG A 237 9.26 -8.99 -17.29
CA ARG A 237 7.82 -8.91 -17.07
C ARG A 237 7.07 -7.99 -18.04
N GLY A 238 7.80 -7.28 -18.91
CA GLY A 238 7.21 -6.38 -19.91
C GLY A 238 6.79 -5.01 -19.36
N TYR A 239 7.24 -4.61 -18.16
CA TYR A 239 7.01 -3.28 -17.61
C TYR A 239 7.95 -2.22 -18.18
N LEU A 240 8.21 -2.28 -19.51
CA LEU A 240 9.26 -1.47 -20.16
C LEU A 240 9.05 0.02 -20.01
N THR A 241 7.83 0.50 -20.25
CA THR A 241 7.51 1.94 -20.15
C THR A 241 7.68 2.46 -18.73
N GLU A 242 7.18 1.72 -17.75
CA GLU A 242 7.32 2.08 -16.34
C GLU A 242 8.80 2.04 -15.92
N GLY A 243 9.50 0.95 -16.24
CA GLY A 243 10.90 0.77 -15.90
C GLY A 243 11.78 1.87 -16.46
N LEU A 244 11.59 2.22 -17.74
CA LEU A 244 12.34 3.30 -18.37
C LEU A 244 12.06 4.65 -17.70
N ALA A 245 10.80 4.99 -17.46
CA ALA A 245 10.42 6.24 -16.82
C ALA A 245 11.05 6.38 -15.41
N ARG A 246 11.01 5.31 -14.60
CA ARG A 246 11.58 5.29 -13.24
C ARG A 246 13.11 5.36 -13.25
N LEU A 247 13.78 4.66 -14.18
CA LEU A 247 15.25 4.74 -14.34
C LEU A 247 15.68 6.15 -14.73
N LEU A 248 15.00 6.78 -15.69
CA LEU A 248 15.33 8.14 -16.12
C LEU A 248 15.10 9.13 -14.97
N ALA A 249 13.98 9.07 -14.26
CA ALA A 249 13.70 9.93 -13.12
C ALA A 249 14.76 9.77 -12.01
N ALA A 250 15.18 8.54 -11.69
CA ALA A 250 16.23 8.28 -10.71
C ALA A 250 17.61 8.82 -11.15
N LEU A 251 17.93 8.71 -12.45
CA LEU A 251 19.18 9.25 -13.03
C LEU A 251 19.22 10.79 -13.01
N GLU A 252 18.09 11.44 -13.29
CA GLU A 252 17.95 12.90 -13.24
C GLU A 252 18.05 13.43 -11.80
N HIS A 253 17.43 12.70 -10.85
CA HIS A 253 17.45 13.11 -9.45
C HIS A 253 18.82 12.90 -8.77
N CYS A 254 19.63 11.95 -9.25
CA CYS A 254 20.95 11.63 -8.71
C CYS A 254 22.07 12.10 -9.64
N THR A 255 22.35 13.40 -9.66
CA THR A 255 23.38 13.99 -10.54
C THR A 255 24.81 13.66 -10.12
N ASP A 256 25.09 13.61 -8.81
CA ASP A 256 26.44 13.45 -8.23
C ASP A 256 26.62 12.11 -7.52
N CYS A 257 25.96 11.05 -8.01
CA CYS A 257 26.04 9.74 -7.38
C CYS A 257 27.33 9.00 -7.69
N GLU A 258 28.21 8.91 -6.73
CA GLU A 258 29.28 7.92 -6.72
C GLU A 258 28.83 6.63 -5.99
N PRO A 259 29.23 5.43 -6.42
CA PRO A 259 30.17 5.16 -7.51
C PRO A 259 29.54 5.23 -8.89
N ALA A 260 30.32 5.65 -9.88
CA ALA A 260 29.96 5.71 -11.31
C ALA A 260 29.40 4.39 -11.86
N ILE A 261 29.73 3.27 -11.21
CA ILE A 261 29.25 1.93 -11.57
C ILE A 261 27.73 1.79 -11.42
N ILE A 262 27.11 2.41 -10.40
CA ILE A 262 25.65 2.38 -10.20
C ILE A 262 24.97 3.12 -11.34
N ARG A 263 25.51 4.29 -11.73
CA ARG A 263 24.99 5.06 -12.85
C ARG A 263 25.16 4.33 -14.18
N ALA A 264 26.29 3.64 -14.39
CA ALA A 264 26.53 2.82 -15.56
C ALA A 264 25.56 1.62 -15.63
N GLN A 265 25.28 0.96 -14.51
CA GLN A 265 24.30 -0.11 -14.45
C GLN A 265 22.89 0.39 -14.77
N ALA A 266 22.46 1.52 -14.20
CA ALA A 266 21.16 2.13 -14.49
C ALA A 266 21.03 2.51 -15.97
N LEU A 267 22.06 3.09 -16.58
CA LEU A 267 22.09 3.42 -18.01
C LEU A 267 22.04 2.15 -18.89
N HIS A 268 22.76 1.11 -18.53
CA HIS A 268 22.71 -0.19 -19.23
C HIS A 268 21.33 -0.84 -19.14
N ARG A 269 20.61 -0.68 -18.03
CA ARG A 269 19.26 -1.21 -17.85
C ARG A 269 18.19 -0.38 -18.57
N ALA A 270 18.48 0.91 -18.84
CA ALA A 270 17.57 1.81 -19.56
C ALA A 270 17.65 1.67 -21.09
N GLY A 271 18.79 1.20 -21.65
CA GLY A 271 19.00 0.94 -23.08
C GLY A 271 18.68 -0.49 -23.46
#